data_2bc89a5c6835a58f66b0c1069e47d135
#
_entry.id   2bc89a5c6835a58f66b0c1069e47d135
#
_cell.length_a   1.000
_cell.length_b   1.000
_cell.length_c   1.000
_cell.angle_alpha   90.00
_cell.angle_beta   90.00
_cell.angle_gamma   90.00
#
_symmetry.space_group_name_H-M   'P 1'
#
loop_
_entity.id
_entity.type
_entity.pdbx_description
1 polymer ?
#
loop_
_entity_poly.entity_id
_entity_poly.type
_entity_poly.pdbx_seq_one_letter_code
_entity_poly.pdbx_strand_id
1 'polypeptide(L)'
;VLVDSEILVAKAFAKYMQNFGVDIDEKEFASFAGKKTVQVIDILSKKYSIKDQERFFTNIMDIASNIYKKELTTVKGAYDFVSNSKLNMFIGSNSMKERIIDGLQRVKLDKYFKPEQVYSFDLVDNPKPDPDVYLKDLEDNNLIKTETIIIEDSAVGVMAGVAANVKVIGLTAGGHWHEKRDEKELLEAGAFAVTNDYKKIFKLIESN
;
A
#
# COMPACT_ATOMS: atom_id res chain seq x y z
N VAL A 1 -0.35 -1.95 -3.52
CA VAL A 1 -0.81 -2.96 -4.48
C VAL A 1 -0.94 -2.38 -5.88
N LEU A 2 -1.93 -1.53 -6.21
CA LEU A 2 -2.16 -1.05 -7.58
C LEU A 2 -1.23 0.09 -7.99
N VAL A 3 -0.98 1.02 -7.08
CA VAL A 3 -0.13 2.20 -7.28
C VAL A 3 1.13 2.11 -6.43
N ASP A 4 2.24 2.59 -6.96
CA ASP A 4 3.56 2.52 -6.31
C ASP A 4 3.81 3.80 -5.49
N SER A 5 2.99 4.02 -4.45
CA SER A 5 3.00 5.23 -3.64
C SER A 5 4.02 5.21 -2.50
N GLU A 6 4.35 4.04 -1.96
CA GLU A 6 5.24 3.92 -0.81
C GLU A 6 6.67 4.40 -1.12
N ILE A 7 7.19 4.07 -2.29
CA ILE A 7 8.51 4.53 -2.73
C ILE A 7 8.58 6.06 -2.86
N LEU A 8 7.45 6.74 -3.12
CA LEU A 8 7.42 8.19 -3.26
C LEU A 8 7.56 8.90 -1.90
N VAL A 9 7.07 8.30 -0.82
CA VAL A 9 7.30 8.79 0.54
C VAL A 9 8.78 8.67 0.89
N ALA A 10 9.42 7.56 0.52
CA ALA A 10 10.86 7.37 0.69
C ALA A 10 11.67 8.48 -0.02
N LYS A 11 11.33 8.78 -1.28
CA LYS A 11 11.95 9.89 -2.04
C LYS A 11 11.75 11.25 -1.36
N ALA A 12 10.57 11.48 -0.77
CA ALA A 12 10.30 12.75 -0.08
C ALA A 12 11.21 12.94 1.12
N PHE A 13 11.42 11.91 1.90
CA PHE A 13 12.35 11.96 3.02
C PHE A 13 13.80 12.18 2.56
N ALA A 14 14.28 11.42 1.59
CA ALA A 14 15.64 11.58 1.05
C ALA A 14 15.85 13.03 0.59
N LYS A 15 14.91 13.59 -0.17
CA LYS A 15 14.95 14.97 -0.64
C LYS A 15 14.94 15.98 0.50
N TYR A 16 14.14 15.78 1.54
CA TYR A 16 14.06 16.71 2.66
C TYR A 16 15.34 16.68 3.50
N MET A 17 15.90 15.50 3.74
CA MET A 17 17.12 15.35 4.54
C MET A 17 18.36 15.97 3.91
N GLN A 18 18.38 16.12 2.58
CA GLN A 18 19.43 16.88 1.89
C GLN A 18 19.54 18.34 2.39
N ASN A 19 18.44 18.94 2.85
CA ASN A 19 18.46 20.30 3.44
C ASN A 19 19.26 20.37 4.74
N PHE A 20 19.53 19.25 5.39
CA PHE A 20 20.36 19.13 6.59
C PHE A 20 21.77 18.61 6.28
N GLY A 21 22.16 18.56 4.99
CA GLY A 21 23.44 18.00 4.56
C GLY A 21 23.55 16.48 4.76
N VAL A 22 22.42 15.81 4.91
CA VAL A 22 22.32 14.36 5.11
C VAL A 22 21.91 13.73 3.80
N ASP A 23 22.80 12.93 3.24
CA ASP A 23 22.51 12.09 2.09
C ASP A 23 22.04 10.72 2.60
N ILE A 24 20.71 10.57 2.71
CA ILE A 24 20.11 9.27 3.03
C ILE A 24 19.96 8.54 1.71
N ASP A 25 20.73 7.47 1.54
CA ASP A 25 20.56 6.61 0.38
C ASP A 25 19.22 5.86 0.45
N GLU A 26 18.73 5.43 -0.70
CA GLU A 26 17.47 4.67 -0.81
C GLU A 26 17.52 3.38 0.04
N LYS A 27 18.70 2.84 0.33
CA LYS A 27 18.91 1.63 1.14
C LYS A 27 18.73 1.89 2.63
N GLU A 28 19.23 3.02 3.14
CA GLU A 28 18.96 3.41 4.53
C GLU A 28 17.47 3.65 4.70
N PHE A 29 16.86 4.27 3.69
CA PHE A 29 15.42 4.55 3.71
C PHE A 29 14.57 3.28 3.62
N ALA A 30 15.02 2.30 2.86
CA ALA A 30 14.38 0.99 2.77
C ALA A 30 14.32 0.28 4.15
N SER A 31 15.22 0.60 5.07
CA SER A 31 15.20 0.08 6.45
C SER A 31 14.01 0.60 7.27
N PHE A 32 13.33 1.64 6.79
CA PHE A 32 12.12 2.20 7.40
C PHE A 32 10.82 1.68 6.76
N ALA A 33 10.91 0.84 5.72
CA ALA A 33 9.75 0.23 5.08
C ALA A 33 8.84 -0.47 6.10
N GLY A 34 7.53 -0.25 6.01
CA GLY A 34 6.56 -0.77 6.95
C GLY A 34 6.39 0.03 8.25
N LYS A 35 7.23 1.03 8.52
CA LYS A 35 7.03 1.93 9.66
C LYS A 35 6.07 3.07 9.28
N LYS A 36 5.25 3.50 10.25
CA LYS A 36 4.43 4.71 10.08
C LYS A 36 5.32 5.94 9.91
N THR A 37 4.92 6.88 9.04
CA THR A 37 5.66 8.13 8.78
C THR A 37 6.10 8.85 10.07
N VAL A 38 5.23 8.91 11.08
CA VAL A 38 5.54 9.53 12.37
C VAL A 38 6.66 8.81 13.13
N GLN A 39 6.77 7.49 13.02
CA GLN A 39 7.85 6.72 13.64
C GLN A 39 9.19 6.97 12.94
N VAL A 40 9.17 7.08 11.61
CA VAL A 40 10.38 7.41 10.83
C VAL A 40 10.86 8.83 11.18
N ILE A 41 9.93 9.79 11.32
CA ILE A 41 10.23 11.15 11.74
C ILE A 41 10.87 11.16 13.14
N ASP A 42 10.33 10.42 14.09
CA ASP A 42 10.90 10.34 15.45
C ASP A 42 12.34 9.78 15.43
N ILE A 43 12.56 8.69 14.67
CA ILE A 43 13.91 8.09 14.53
C ILE A 43 14.90 9.10 13.91
N LEU A 44 14.53 9.73 12.80
CA LEU A 44 15.38 10.69 12.11
C LEU A 44 15.61 11.95 12.95
N SER A 45 14.57 12.43 13.63
CA SER A 45 14.68 13.60 14.50
C SER A 45 15.66 13.37 15.63
N LYS A 46 15.63 12.19 16.25
CA LYS A 46 16.60 11.80 17.27
C LYS A 46 18.02 11.66 16.70
N LYS A 47 18.17 10.97 15.57
CA LYS A 47 19.46 10.73 14.93
C LYS A 47 20.15 12.03 14.48
N TYR A 48 19.39 12.98 13.93
CA TYR A 48 19.91 14.21 13.34
C TYR A 48 19.60 15.49 14.14
N SER A 49 19.12 15.34 15.39
CA SER A 49 18.82 16.44 16.32
C SER A 49 17.82 17.46 15.75
N ILE A 50 16.83 17.01 14.99
CA ILE A 50 15.77 17.85 14.44
C ILE A 50 14.75 18.14 15.55
N LYS A 51 14.64 19.39 15.97
CA LYS A 51 13.82 19.78 17.13
C LYS A 51 12.33 19.90 16.81
N ASP A 52 12.01 20.40 15.62
CA ASP A 52 10.63 20.69 15.19
C ASP A 52 10.09 19.53 14.35
N GLN A 53 9.54 18.52 15.03
CA GLN A 53 8.99 17.32 14.38
C GLN A 53 7.68 17.62 13.61
N GLU A 54 6.88 18.58 14.07
CA GLU A 54 5.64 18.96 13.40
C GLU A 54 5.95 19.61 12.04
N ARG A 55 6.88 20.55 12.02
CA ARG A 55 7.35 21.15 10.78
C ARG A 55 8.03 20.13 9.86
N PHE A 56 8.78 19.18 10.45
CA PHE A 56 9.37 18.08 9.71
C PHE A 56 8.30 17.25 9.02
N PHE A 57 7.25 16.84 9.76
CA PHE A 57 6.11 16.10 9.21
C PHE A 57 5.44 16.87 8.07
N THR A 58 5.09 18.14 8.29
CA THR A 58 4.43 18.98 7.29
C THR A 58 5.24 19.06 6.01
N ASN A 59 6.54 19.36 6.12
CA ASN A 59 7.41 19.45 4.94
C ASN A 59 7.55 18.13 4.18
N ILE A 60 7.66 17.00 4.89
CA ILE A 60 7.67 15.67 4.24
C ILE A 60 6.38 15.44 3.49
N MET A 61 5.22 15.73 4.09
CA MET A 61 3.92 15.51 3.44
C MET A 61 3.73 16.40 2.22
N ASP A 62 4.20 17.64 2.26
CA ASP A 62 4.16 18.57 1.12
C ASP A 62 5.05 18.09 -0.03
N ILE A 63 6.28 17.67 0.28
CA ILE A 63 7.19 17.11 -0.72
C ILE A 63 6.61 15.82 -1.30
N ALA A 64 6.12 14.90 -0.46
CA ALA A 64 5.52 13.65 -0.88
C ALA A 64 4.30 13.90 -1.78
N SER A 65 3.43 14.87 -1.43
CA SER A 65 2.29 15.26 -2.26
C SER A 65 2.72 15.77 -3.64
N ASN A 66 3.76 16.60 -3.69
CA ASN A 66 4.29 17.11 -4.96
C ASN A 66 4.92 16.02 -5.83
N ILE A 67 5.66 15.09 -5.21
CA ILE A 67 6.22 13.92 -5.91
C ILE A 67 5.10 13.02 -6.40
N TYR A 68 4.12 12.71 -5.55
CA TYR A 68 2.94 11.90 -5.88
C TYR A 68 2.21 12.44 -7.12
N LYS A 69 1.97 13.76 -7.18
CA LYS A 69 1.31 14.39 -8.32
C LYS A 69 2.06 14.21 -9.66
N LYS A 70 3.39 14.09 -9.61
CA LYS A 70 4.25 14.06 -10.80
C LYS A 70 4.73 12.68 -11.18
N GLU A 71 4.97 11.81 -10.21
CA GLU A 71 5.71 10.57 -10.38
C GLU A 71 4.91 9.30 -10.04
N LEU A 72 3.62 9.43 -9.65
CA LEU A 72 2.83 8.25 -9.35
C LEU A 72 2.68 7.37 -10.58
N THR A 73 3.02 6.10 -10.42
CA THR A 73 2.85 5.07 -11.45
C THR A 73 2.09 3.88 -10.90
N THR A 74 1.63 3.00 -11.76
CA THR A 74 1.14 1.68 -11.35
C THR A 74 2.31 0.81 -10.91
N VAL A 75 2.07 -0.08 -9.96
CA VAL A 75 2.96 -1.21 -9.71
C VAL A 75 3.10 -2.02 -11.00
N LYS A 76 4.29 -2.53 -11.25
CA LYS A 76 4.57 -3.29 -12.48
C LYS A 76 3.59 -4.45 -12.66
N GLY A 77 2.88 -4.49 -13.77
CA GLY A 77 1.87 -5.50 -14.09
C GLY A 77 0.47 -5.21 -13.58
N ALA A 78 0.27 -4.23 -12.68
CA ALA A 78 -1.05 -3.91 -12.13
C ALA A 78 -2.04 -3.44 -13.19
N TYR A 79 -1.60 -2.58 -14.12
CA TYR A 79 -2.48 -2.10 -15.19
C TYR A 79 -2.98 -3.25 -16.07
N ASP A 80 -2.08 -4.13 -16.50
CA ASP A 80 -2.43 -5.27 -17.35
C ASP A 80 -3.35 -6.26 -16.60
N PHE A 81 -3.07 -6.50 -15.31
CA PHE A 81 -3.90 -7.34 -14.46
C PHE A 81 -5.33 -6.80 -14.38
N VAL A 82 -5.50 -5.52 -14.04
CA VAL A 82 -6.81 -4.89 -13.90
C VAL A 82 -7.54 -4.83 -15.24
N SER A 83 -6.85 -4.41 -16.31
CA SER A 83 -7.47 -4.22 -17.63
C SER A 83 -7.91 -5.51 -18.31
N ASN A 84 -7.27 -6.63 -18.01
CA ASN A 84 -7.62 -7.94 -18.58
C ASN A 84 -8.46 -8.82 -17.64
N SER A 85 -8.68 -8.37 -16.40
CA SER A 85 -9.49 -9.11 -15.44
C SER A 85 -10.98 -9.08 -15.81
N LYS A 86 -11.63 -10.23 -15.66
CA LYS A 86 -13.09 -10.37 -15.72
C LYS A 86 -13.73 -10.51 -14.33
N LEU A 87 -12.92 -10.42 -13.29
CA LEU A 87 -13.35 -10.54 -11.90
C LEU A 87 -14.02 -9.26 -11.42
N ASN A 88 -14.95 -9.38 -10.50
CA ASN A 88 -15.40 -8.23 -9.72
C ASN A 88 -14.26 -7.79 -8.80
N MET A 89 -13.84 -6.54 -8.91
CA MET A 89 -12.71 -6.02 -8.16
C MET A 89 -13.13 -4.87 -7.26
N PHE A 90 -12.59 -4.85 -6.07
CA PHE A 90 -12.82 -3.82 -5.06
C PHE A 90 -11.48 -3.37 -4.49
N ILE A 91 -11.45 -2.20 -3.88
CA ILE A 91 -10.26 -1.64 -3.26
C ILE A 91 -10.51 -1.43 -1.78
N GLY A 92 -9.73 -2.08 -0.92
CA GLY A 92 -9.66 -1.82 0.51
C GLY A 92 -8.33 -1.15 0.87
N SER A 93 -8.34 0.02 1.54
CA SER A 93 -7.12 0.79 1.81
C SER A 93 -7.16 1.56 3.13
N ASN A 94 -5.98 1.74 3.75
CA ASN A 94 -5.77 2.68 4.86
C ASN A 94 -5.48 4.13 4.39
N SER A 95 -5.72 4.44 3.12
CA SER A 95 -5.69 5.81 2.61
C SER A 95 -7.09 6.41 2.59
N MET A 96 -7.20 7.73 2.61
CA MET A 96 -8.49 8.43 2.43
C MET A 96 -9.07 8.15 1.05
N LYS A 97 -10.39 8.02 0.94
CA LYS A 97 -11.11 7.70 -0.30
C LYS A 97 -10.76 8.64 -1.44
N GLU A 98 -10.73 9.93 -1.17
CA GLU A 98 -10.36 10.96 -2.16
C GLU A 98 -8.95 10.74 -2.74
N ARG A 99 -7.99 10.37 -1.89
CA ARG A 99 -6.62 10.09 -2.32
C ARG A 99 -6.52 8.82 -3.18
N ILE A 100 -7.32 7.81 -2.87
CA ILE A 100 -7.39 6.59 -3.68
C ILE A 100 -7.93 6.91 -5.06
N ILE A 101 -9.04 7.65 -5.13
CA ILE A 101 -9.67 8.06 -6.39
C ILE A 101 -8.72 8.94 -7.23
N ASP A 102 -8.08 9.95 -6.63
CA ASP A 102 -7.06 10.78 -7.32
C ASP A 102 -5.91 9.92 -7.87
N GLY A 103 -5.45 8.95 -7.08
CA GLY A 103 -4.41 8.02 -7.52
C GLY A 103 -4.83 7.17 -8.72
N LEU A 104 -6.03 6.61 -8.69
CA LEU A 104 -6.57 5.82 -9.81
C LEU A 104 -6.69 6.66 -11.09
N GLN A 105 -7.16 7.91 -10.98
CA GLN A 105 -7.27 8.83 -12.11
C GLN A 105 -5.90 9.13 -12.73
N ARG A 106 -4.88 9.41 -11.90
CA ARG A 106 -3.52 9.71 -12.36
C ARG A 106 -2.91 8.57 -13.15
N VAL A 107 -3.15 7.34 -12.74
CA VAL A 107 -2.62 6.14 -13.41
C VAL A 107 -3.60 5.53 -14.41
N LYS A 108 -4.74 6.19 -14.68
CA LYS A 108 -5.78 5.78 -15.66
C LYS A 108 -6.41 4.42 -15.34
N LEU A 109 -6.53 4.10 -14.05
CA LEU A 109 -7.25 2.93 -13.56
C LEU A 109 -8.68 3.25 -13.12
N ASP A 110 -9.07 4.51 -13.03
CA ASP A 110 -10.40 4.99 -12.61
C ASP A 110 -11.56 4.43 -13.44
N LYS A 111 -11.33 4.13 -14.70
CA LYS A 111 -12.34 3.51 -15.58
C LYS A 111 -12.68 2.05 -15.23
N TYR A 112 -11.89 1.41 -14.37
CA TYR A 112 -12.10 0.03 -13.94
C TYR A 112 -12.71 -0.08 -12.55
N PHE A 113 -12.75 1.01 -11.79
CA PHE A 113 -13.27 1.05 -10.43
C PHE A 113 -14.25 2.20 -10.25
N LYS A 114 -15.49 1.87 -9.95
CA LYS A 114 -16.49 2.88 -9.55
C LYS A 114 -16.19 3.37 -8.13
N PRO A 115 -16.60 4.59 -7.75
CA PRO A 115 -16.42 5.10 -6.38
C PRO A 115 -17.00 4.19 -5.29
N GLU A 116 -18.06 3.44 -5.60
CA GLU A 116 -18.72 2.49 -4.70
C GLU A 116 -17.89 1.22 -4.46
N GLN A 117 -16.92 0.94 -5.31
CA GLN A 117 -15.98 -0.19 -5.18
C GLN A 117 -14.71 0.19 -4.40
N VAL A 118 -14.64 1.42 -3.86
CA VAL A 118 -13.48 1.91 -3.11
C VAL A 118 -13.82 2.03 -1.63
N TYR A 119 -13.23 1.18 -0.82
CA TYR A 119 -13.34 1.12 0.64
C TYR A 119 -12.06 1.66 1.27
N SER A 120 -12.21 2.60 2.17
CA SER A 120 -11.11 3.34 2.79
C SER A 120 -11.28 3.38 4.30
N PHE A 121 -10.20 3.70 5.02
CA PHE A 121 -10.22 3.71 6.48
C PHE A 121 -11.22 4.73 7.06
N ASP A 122 -11.55 5.79 6.35
CA ASP A 122 -12.51 6.81 6.77
C ASP A 122 -13.98 6.37 6.66
N LEU A 123 -14.22 5.15 6.14
CA LEU A 123 -15.55 4.53 6.09
C LEU A 123 -15.78 3.49 7.22
N VAL A 124 -14.80 3.28 8.07
CA VAL A 124 -14.81 2.23 9.11
C VAL A 124 -14.26 2.77 10.44
N ASP A 125 -14.61 2.11 11.55
CA ASP A 125 -14.17 2.52 12.87
C ASP A 125 -12.71 2.16 13.13
N ASN A 126 -12.28 0.98 12.68
CA ASN A 126 -10.92 0.48 12.90
C ASN A 126 -10.19 0.25 11.57
N PRO A 127 -9.07 0.97 11.34
CA PRO A 127 -8.25 0.76 10.14
C PRO A 127 -7.45 -0.55 10.25
N LYS A 128 -6.89 -1.03 9.13
CA LYS A 128 -5.99 -2.18 9.14
C LYS A 128 -4.88 -1.99 10.20
N PRO A 129 -4.56 -3.01 11.00
CA PRO A 129 -4.75 -4.45 10.78
C PRO A 129 -6.13 -5.00 11.16
N ASP A 130 -7.07 -4.20 11.67
CA ASP A 130 -8.43 -4.64 11.89
C ASP A 130 -9.14 -4.96 10.56
N PRO A 131 -10.10 -5.91 10.56
CA PRO A 131 -10.71 -6.41 9.33
C PRO A 131 -11.78 -5.51 8.73
N ASP A 132 -12.16 -4.43 9.41
CA ASP A 132 -13.39 -3.65 9.17
C ASP A 132 -13.54 -3.22 7.72
N VAL A 133 -12.46 -2.75 7.08
CA VAL A 133 -12.51 -2.30 5.67
C VAL A 133 -12.87 -3.44 4.72
N TYR A 134 -12.43 -4.66 5.00
CA TYR A 134 -12.75 -5.82 4.18
C TYR A 134 -14.11 -6.42 4.52
N LEU A 135 -14.48 -6.41 5.82
CA LEU A 135 -15.80 -6.87 6.25
C LEU A 135 -16.91 -5.99 5.67
N LYS A 136 -16.68 -4.67 5.66
CA LYS A 136 -17.63 -3.72 5.06
C LYS A 136 -17.79 -3.95 3.56
N ASP A 137 -16.70 -4.18 2.83
CA ASP A 137 -16.75 -4.51 1.40
C ASP A 137 -17.53 -5.80 1.13
N LEU A 138 -17.22 -6.85 1.91
CA LEU A 138 -17.92 -8.14 1.81
C LEU A 138 -19.44 -8.00 2.06
N GLU A 139 -19.82 -7.23 3.09
CA GLU A 139 -21.22 -7.01 3.47
C GLU A 139 -21.96 -6.18 2.42
N ASP A 140 -21.44 -5.01 2.06
CA ASP A 140 -22.09 -4.07 1.13
C ASP A 140 -22.32 -4.71 -0.25
N ASN A 141 -21.46 -5.64 -0.66
CA ASN A 141 -21.51 -6.27 -1.98
C ASN A 141 -22.00 -7.73 -1.94
N ASN A 142 -22.42 -8.24 -0.77
CA ASN A 142 -22.85 -9.62 -0.57
C ASN A 142 -21.83 -10.65 -1.09
N LEU A 143 -20.54 -10.40 -0.84
CA LEU A 143 -19.47 -11.27 -1.32
C LEU A 143 -19.32 -12.50 -0.41
N ILE A 144 -19.10 -13.65 -1.04
CA ILE A 144 -18.88 -14.92 -0.34
C ILE A 144 -17.39 -15.03 0.00
N LYS A 145 -17.05 -15.13 1.28
CA LYS A 145 -15.65 -15.15 1.76
C LYS A 145 -14.78 -16.24 1.10
N THR A 146 -15.37 -17.42 0.87
CA THR A 146 -14.69 -18.54 0.22
C THR A 146 -14.47 -18.37 -1.28
N GLU A 147 -15.18 -17.42 -1.90
CA GLU A 147 -15.06 -17.05 -3.32
C GLU A 147 -14.33 -15.72 -3.52
N THR A 148 -13.85 -15.12 -2.42
CA THR A 148 -13.12 -13.85 -2.42
C THR A 148 -11.65 -14.09 -2.11
N ILE A 149 -10.78 -13.35 -2.77
CA ILE A 149 -9.33 -13.32 -2.50
C ILE A 149 -8.90 -11.85 -2.35
N ILE A 150 -8.11 -11.61 -1.31
CA ILE A 150 -7.46 -10.32 -1.08
C ILE A 150 -6.02 -10.40 -1.63
N ILE A 151 -5.58 -9.34 -2.30
CA ILE A 151 -4.18 -9.16 -2.74
C ILE A 151 -3.61 -8.01 -1.92
N GLU A 152 -2.54 -8.27 -1.18
CA GLU A 152 -1.94 -7.29 -0.27
C GLU A 152 -0.41 -7.27 -0.35
N ASP A 153 0.17 -6.08 -0.15
CA ASP A 153 1.61 -5.85 -0.21
C ASP A 153 2.23 -5.45 1.14
N SER A 154 1.45 -5.54 2.21
CA SER A 154 1.89 -5.23 3.57
C SER A 154 1.42 -6.28 4.58
N ALA A 155 2.24 -6.55 5.61
CA ALA A 155 1.86 -7.44 6.70
C ALA A 155 0.57 -6.97 7.39
N VAL A 156 0.41 -5.66 7.58
CA VAL A 156 -0.79 -5.05 8.18
C VAL A 156 -2.05 -5.34 7.35
N GLY A 157 -1.96 -5.26 6.03
CA GLY A 157 -3.07 -5.57 5.15
C GLY A 157 -3.37 -7.07 5.07
N VAL A 158 -2.33 -7.91 5.09
CA VAL A 158 -2.49 -9.37 5.18
C VAL A 158 -3.20 -9.76 6.47
N MET A 159 -2.77 -9.23 7.63
CA MET A 159 -3.43 -9.49 8.93
C MET A 159 -4.90 -9.10 8.89
N ALA A 160 -5.25 -7.96 8.31
CA ALA A 160 -6.65 -7.53 8.18
C ALA A 160 -7.47 -8.50 7.32
N GLY A 161 -6.93 -8.97 6.19
CA GLY A 161 -7.60 -9.94 5.32
C GLY A 161 -7.82 -11.30 6.01
N VAL A 162 -6.81 -11.78 6.73
CA VAL A 162 -6.89 -13.02 7.53
C VAL A 162 -7.93 -12.87 8.65
N ALA A 163 -7.93 -11.72 9.35
CA ALA A 163 -8.92 -11.43 10.40
C ALA A 163 -10.36 -11.34 9.84
N ALA A 164 -10.53 -10.91 8.58
CA ALA A 164 -11.82 -10.97 7.87
C ALA A 164 -12.24 -12.40 7.48
N ASN A 165 -11.38 -13.39 7.73
CA ASN A 165 -11.55 -14.79 7.30
C ASN A 165 -11.64 -14.93 5.77
N VAL A 166 -10.76 -14.22 5.06
CA VAL A 166 -10.60 -14.27 3.59
C VAL A 166 -9.18 -14.71 3.26
N LYS A 167 -9.01 -15.51 2.20
CA LYS A 167 -7.70 -15.91 1.70
C LYS A 167 -6.92 -14.69 1.17
N VAL A 168 -5.65 -14.57 1.53
CA VAL A 168 -4.80 -13.44 1.13
C VAL A 168 -3.60 -13.90 0.33
N ILE A 169 -3.38 -13.31 -0.84
CA ILE A 169 -2.14 -13.42 -1.62
C ILE A 169 -1.26 -12.22 -1.28
N GLY A 170 -0.04 -12.48 -0.83
CA GLY A 170 0.99 -11.46 -0.66
C GLY A 170 1.60 -11.06 -2.02
N LEU A 171 1.73 -9.76 -2.27
CA LEU A 171 2.30 -9.24 -3.50
C LEU A 171 3.55 -8.39 -3.21
N THR A 172 4.70 -8.81 -3.73
CA THR A 172 5.98 -8.11 -3.53
C THR A 172 6.47 -7.38 -4.79
N ALA A 173 5.54 -6.99 -5.69
CA ALA A 173 5.86 -6.32 -6.95
C ALA A 173 6.07 -4.80 -6.83
N GLY A 174 5.69 -4.17 -5.71
CA GLY A 174 5.85 -2.73 -5.48
C GLY A 174 7.30 -2.32 -5.28
N GLY A 175 7.65 -1.08 -5.65
CA GLY A 175 9.02 -0.56 -5.55
C GLY A 175 9.56 -0.45 -4.12
N HIS A 176 8.71 -0.50 -3.11
CA HIS A 176 9.10 -0.57 -1.70
C HIS A 176 9.57 -1.98 -1.26
N TRP A 177 9.39 -3.00 -2.12
CA TRP A 177 9.98 -4.32 -1.95
C TRP A 177 11.36 -4.36 -2.57
N HIS A 178 12.40 -4.32 -1.74
CA HIS A 178 13.80 -4.34 -2.15
C HIS A 178 14.48 -5.63 -1.66
N GLU A 179 15.67 -5.93 -2.18
CA GLU A 179 16.40 -7.18 -1.94
C GLU A 179 16.63 -7.58 -0.47
N LYS A 180 16.59 -6.59 0.45
CA LYS A 180 16.77 -6.83 1.88
C LYS A 180 15.46 -7.05 2.63
N ARG A 181 14.31 -6.87 1.98
CA ARG A 181 12.99 -7.09 2.58
C ARG A 181 12.57 -8.53 2.35
N ASP A 182 12.38 -9.27 3.43
CA ASP A 182 12.04 -10.69 3.36
C ASP A 182 10.53 -10.87 3.15
N GLU A 183 10.15 -11.51 2.04
CA GLU A 183 8.75 -11.84 1.72
C GLU A 183 8.10 -12.75 2.77
N LYS A 184 8.89 -13.40 3.64
CA LYS A 184 8.38 -14.18 4.77
C LYS A 184 7.50 -13.36 5.70
N GLU A 185 7.70 -12.04 5.81
CA GLU A 185 6.83 -11.19 6.62
C GLU A 185 5.35 -11.29 6.22
N LEU A 186 5.06 -11.51 4.92
CA LEU A 186 3.69 -11.67 4.43
C LEU A 186 3.15 -13.09 4.72
N LEU A 187 4.00 -14.11 4.64
CA LEU A 187 3.64 -15.48 5.01
C LEU A 187 3.37 -15.58 6.52
N GLU A 188 4.23 -14.99 7.34
CA GLU A 188 4.07 -14.94 8.80
C GLU A 188 2.83 -14.15 9.24
N ALA A 189 2.44 -13.13 8.45
CA ALA A 189 1.18 -12.41 8.65
C ALA A 189 -0.06 -13.21 8.23
N GLY A 190 0.11 -14.36 7.55
CA GLY A 190 -0.96 -15.30 7.20
C GLY A 190 -1.35 -15.34 5.72
N ALA A 191 -0.56 -14.73 4.82
CA ALA A 191 -0.76 -14.93 3.39
C ALA A 191 -0.58 -16.40 3.03
N PHE A 192 -1.51 -16.98 2.26
CA PHE A 192 -1.38 -18.39 1.86
C PHE A 192 -0.39 -18.60 0.72
N ALA A 193 -0.07 -17.56 -0.03
CA ALA A 193 0.94 -17.55 -1.07
C ALA A 193 1.53 -16.13 -1.22
N VAL A 194 2.78 -16.04 -1.69
CA VAL A 194 3.43 -14.76 -2.01
C VAL A 194 3.97 -14.82 -3.44
N THR A 195 3.86 -13.70 -4.16
CA THR A 195 4.41 -13.57 -5.51
C THR A 195 4.83 -12.13 -5.79
N ASN A 196 5.83 -11.96 -6.64
CA ASN A 196 6.25 -10.67 -7.17
C ASN A 196 5.73 -10.38 -8.59
N ASP A 197 4.83 -11.23 -9.11
CA ASP A 197 4.34 -11.15 -10.49
C ASP A 197 2.82 -11.29 -10.57
N TYR A 198 2.17 -10.24 -11.05
CA TYR A 198 0.72 -10.23 -11.28
C TYR A 198 0.23 -11.36 -12.19
N LYS A 199 1.06 -11.83 -13.14
CA LYS A 199 0.71 -12.94 -14.03
C LYS A 199 0.50 -14.26 -13.28
N LYS A 200 1.14 -14.42 -12.12
CA LYS A 200 0.98 -15.60 -11.29
C LYS A 200 -0.28 -15.55 -10.44
N ILE A 201 -0.84 -14.36 -10.19
CA ILE A 201 -2.04 -14.20 -9.34
C ILE A 201 -3.23 -14.95 -9.93
N PHE A 202 -3.49 -14.86 -11.24
CA PHE A 202 -4.58 -15.60 -11.86
C PHE A 202 -4.47 -17.11 -11.64
N LYS A 203 -3.25 -17.67 -11.77
CA LYS A 203 -3.00 -19.09 -11.51
C LYS A 203 -3.25 -19.47 -10.05
N LEU A 204 -2.86 -18.58 -9.12
CA LEU A 204 -3.11 -18.77 -7.69
C LEU A 204 -4.59 -18.70 -7.35
N ILE A 205 -5.37 -17.86 -8.04
CA ILE A 205 -6.82 -17.77 -7.88
C ILE A 205 -7.50 -19.05 -8.41
N GLU A 206 -7.14 -19.51 -9.60
CA GLU A 206 -7.73 -20.69 -10.24
C GLU A 206 -7.42 -22.00 -9.52
N SER A 207 -6.31 -22.06 -8.76
CA SER A 207 -5.88 -23.26 -8.03
C SER A 207 -6.44 -23.38 -6.61
N ASN A 208 -7.26 -22.45 -6.15
CA ASN A 208 -7.81 -22.35 -4.79
C ASN A 208 -9.32 -22.27 -4.73
#